data_63ba72290857da5badc6b00cd5afbd74
#
_entry.id   63ba72290857da5badc6b00cd5afbd74
#
_cell.length_a   1.000
_cell.length_b   1.000
_cell.length_c   1.000
_cell.angle_alpha   90.00
_cell.angle_beta   90.00
_cell.angle_gamma   90.00
#
_symmetry.space_group_name_H-M   'P 1'
#
loop_
_entity.id
_entity.type
_entity.pdbx_description
1 polymer ?
#
loop_
_entity_poly.entity_id
_entity_poly.type
_entity_poly.pdbx_seq_one_letter_code
_entity_poly.pdbx_strand_id
1 'polypeptide(L)'
;MATLMRWKYGNGFDPSEFSTNISFSVNTELTTEQKDLFISATATAASKSLVLGLDDGQFMIIANIGGSNAFTAKNLSTDSGTSIAAGKVALVIGSKTANGTKIYVLN
;
A
#
# COMPACT_ATOMS: atom_id res chain seq x y z
N MET A 1 -8.51 -0.71 11.78
CA MET A 1 -8.40 -1.13 10.39
C MET A 1 -9.75 -1.52 9.86
N ALA A 2 -10.01 -1.24 8.60
CA ALA A 2 -11.25 -1.65 7.97
C ALA A 2 -11.38 -3.17 7.92
N THR A 3 -12.59 -3.65 7.80
CA THR A 3 -12.87 -5.06 7.57
C THR A 3 -12.28 -5.47 6.23
N LEU A 4 -11.49 -6.53 6.19
CA LEU A 4 -10.79 -6.94 4.98
C LEU A 4 -11.72 -7.50 3.92
N MET A 5 -12.72 -8.24 4.32
CA MET A 5 -13.66 -8.85 3.38
C MET A 5 -15.07 -8.74 3.95
N ARG A 6 -15.98 -8.24 3.15
CA ARG A 6 -17.39 -8.11 3.54
C ARG A 6 -18.26 -8.45 2.37
N TRP A 7 -19.34 -9.15 2.67
CA TRP A 7 -20.45 -9.35 1.75
C TRP A 7 -21.61 -8.54 2.27
N LYS A 8 -22.16 -7.71 1.42
CA LYS A 8 -23.23 -6.80 1.78
C LYS A 8 -24.50 -7.26 1.10
N TYR A 9 -25.47 -7.72 1.88
CA TYR A 9 -26.78 -8.16 1.39
C TYR A 9 -26.71 -9.23 0.31
N GLY A 10 -25.68 -10.06 0.34
CA GLY A 10 -25.54 -11.12 -0.64
C GLY A 10 -25.14 -10.66 -2.04
N ASN A 11 -24.85 -9.39 -2.22
CA ASN A 11 -24.51 -8.83 -3.53
C ASN A 11 -23.02 -8.89 -3.86
N GLY A 12 -22.26 -9.58 -3.03
CA GLY A 12 -20.84 -9.66 -3.19
C GLY A 12 -20.14 -8.55 -2.46
N PHE A 13 -18.88 -8.36 -2.78
CA PHE A 13 -18.05 -7.45 -2.07
C PHE A 13 -18.09 -6.02 -2.63
N ASP A 14 -18.05 -5.06 -1.74
CA ASP A 14 -18.02 -3.66 -2.10
C ASP A 14 -16.58 -3.14 -1.94
N PRO A 15 -15.86 -2.90 -3.05
CA PRO A 15 -14.45 -2.47 -2.95
C PRO A 15 -14.27 -1.15 -2.24
N SER A 16 -15.28 -0.29 -2.21
CA SER A 16 -15.17 1.01 -1.55
C SER A 16 -15.00 0.89 -0.05
N GLU A 17 -15.36 -0.25 0.53
CA GLU A 17 -15.19 -0.50 1.97
C GLU A 17 -13.79 -0.95 2.33
N PHE A 18 -12.93 -1.26 1.34
CA PHE A 18 -11.57 -1.78 1.54
C PHE A 18 -10.52 -0.92 0.87
N SER A 19 -10.92 0.19 0.27
CA SER A 19 -10.03 0.99 -0.58
C SER A 19 -9.73 2.33 0.06
N THR A 20 -8.49 2.74 -0.02
CA THR A 20 -8.05 4.07 0.38
C THR A 20 -7.24 4.68 -0.75
N ASN A 21 -7.46 5.96 -1.00
CA ASN A 21 -6.71 6.72 -1.99
C ASN A 21 -5.91 7.78 -1.27
N ILE A 22 -4.60 7.80 -1.49
CA ILE A 22 -3.71 8.76 -0.84
C ILE A 22 -2.84 9.48 -1.86
N SER A 23 -2.46 10.71 -1.50
CA SER A 23 -1.54 11.52 -2.29
C SER A 23 -0.52 12.11 -1.33
N PHE A 24 0.76 12.04 -1.66
CA PHE A 24 1.80 12.48 -0.73
C PHE A 24 2.97 13.13 -1.46
N SER A 25 3.52 14.17 -0.84
CA SER A 25 4.68 14.91 -1.36
C SER A 25 5.91 14.80 -0.46
N VAL A 26 5.78 14.11 0.67
CA VAL A 26 6.86 13.87 1.64
C VAL A 26 6.84 12.39 2.02
N ASN A 27 7.93 11.90 2.61
CA ASN A 27 7.94 10.55 3.16
C ASN A 27 6.79 10.41 4.14
N THR A 28 5.95 9.41 3.94
CA THR A 28 4.68 9.29 4.63
C THR A 28 4.52 7.88 5.20
N GLU A 29 3.84 7.80 6.34
CA GLU A 29 3.45 6.53 6.93
C GLU A 29 1.93 6.46 6.94
N LEU A 30 1.37 5.30 6.58
CA LEU A 30 -0.07 5.10 6.61
C LEU A 30 -0.58 5.15 8.05
N THR A 31 -1.69 5.85 8.25
CA THR A 31 -2.42 5.80 9.52
C THR A 31 -3.19 4.50 9.61
N THR A 32 -3.69 4.17 10.81
CA THR A 32 -4.47 2.94 11.01
C THR A 32 -5.69 2.91 10.09
N GLU A 33 -6.37 4.04 9.90
CA GLU A 33 -7.56 4.11 9.05
C GLU A 33 -7.24 3.94 7.57
N GLN A 34 -6.00 4.18 7.17
CA GLN A 34 -5.58 4.08 5.78
C GLN A 34 -5.12 2.68 5.38
N LYS A 35 -4.96 1.76 6.34
CA LYS A 35 -4.44 0.41 6.08
C LYS A 35 -5.52 -0.53 5.58
N ASP A 36 -5.98 -0.27 4.37
CA ASP A 36 -7.00 -1.08 3.71
C ASP A 36 -6.38 -2.15 2.81
N LEU A 37 -7.21 -3.05 2.32
CA LEU A 37 -6.76 -4.10 1.42
C LEU A 37 -6.21 -3.53 0.11
N PHE A 38 -6.84 -2.48 -0.41
CA PHE A 38 -6.41 -1.81 -1.63
C PHE A 38 -6.02 -0.38 -1.31
N ILE A 39 -4.81 -0.01 -1.72
CA ILE A 39 -4.33 1.37 -1.61
C ILE A 39 -4.03 1.88 -3.01
N SER A 40 -4.61 3.01 -3.36
CA SER A 40 -4.23 3.76 -4.56
C SER A 40 -3.38 4.94 -4.10
N ALA A 41 -2.17 5.04 -4.59
CA ALA A 41 -1.24 6.04 -4.10
C ALA A 41 -0.67 6.88 -5.25
N THR A 42 -0.48 8.17 -4.98
CA THR A 42 0.18 9.09 -5.91
C THR A 42 1.27 9.83 -5.15
N ALA A 43 2.51 9.68 -5.60
CA ALA A 43 3.61 10.50 -5.11
C ALA A 43 3.69 11.76 -5.96
N THR A 44 3.50 12.91 -5.35
CA THR A 44 3.54 14.19 -6.06
C THR A 44 4.94 14.80 -6.11
N ALA A 45 5.92 14.13 -5.51
CA ALA A 45 7.33 14.50 -5.58
C ALA A 45 8.17 13.25 -5.78
N ALA A 46 9.35 13.41 -6.37
CA ALA A 46 10.26 12.31 -6.64
C ALA A 46 10.92 11.79 -5.37
N SER A 47 11.35 10.54 -5.39
CA SER A 47 12.20 9.91 -4.37
C SER A 47 11.57 9.91 -2.98
N LYS A 48 10.27 9.65 -2.91
CA LYS A 48 9.55 9.57 -1.63
C LYS A 48 9.25 8.13 -1.27
N SER A 49 9.07 7.88 0.03
CA SER A 49 8.76 6.57 0.58
C SER A 49 7.37 6.57 1.21
N LEU A 50 6.71 5.44 1.11
CA LEU A 50 5.45 5.16 1.79
C LEU A 50 5.66 3.98 2.73
N VAL A 51 5.51 4.21 4.03
CA VAL A 51 5.63 3.17 5.06
C VAL A 51 4.24 2.61 5.35
N LEU A 52 4.09 1.31 5.19
CA LEU A 52 2.79 0.66 5.26
C LEU A 52 2.39 0.28 6.69
N GLY A 53 3.34 -0.17 7.50
CA GLY A 53 3.07 -0.52 8.89
C GLY A 53 2.14 -1.71 9.07
N LEU A 54 2.22 -2.71 8.19
CA LEU A 54 1.40 -3.90 8.26
C LEU A 54 1.87 -4.84 9.37
N ASP A 55 0.93 -5.61 9.93
CA ASP A 55 1.25 -6.68 10.86
C ASP A 55 1.84 -7.88 10.11
N ASP A 56 2.45 -8.81 10.85
CA ASP A 56 3.00 -10.03 10.27
C ASP A 56 1.92 -10.78 9.51
N GLY A 57 2.19 -11.07 8.23
CA GLY A 57 1.28 -11.80 7.37
C GLY A 57 0.11 -10.99 6.82
N GLN A 58 -0.05 -9.75 7.23
CA GLN A 58 -1.11 -8.90 6.68
C GLN A 58 -0.79 -8.58 5.22
N PHE A 59 -1.82 -8.62 4.40
CA PHE A 59 -1.67 -8.53 2.96
C PHE A 59 -2.33 -7.24 2.45
N MET A 60 -1.74 -6.65 1.42
CA MET A 60 -2.23 -5.42 0.83
C MET A 60 -1.89 -5.39 -0.65
N ILE A 61 -2.77 -4.80 -1.45
CA ILE A 61 -2.50 -4.48 -2.85
C ILE A 61 -2.34 -2.97 -2.93
N ILE A 62 -1.23 -2.51 -3.48
CA ILE A 62 -0.95 -1.09 -3.61
C ILE A 62 -0.69 -0.75 -5.08
N ALA A 63 -1.39 0.27 -5.58
CA ALA A 63 -1.24 0.73 -6.95
C ALA A 63 -0.66 2.14 -6.97
N ASN A 64 0.38 2.34 -7.76
CA ASN A 64 0.90 3.68 -8.03
C ASN A 64 0.12 4.26 -9.21
N ILE A 65 -0.89 5.06 -8.91
CA ILE A 65 -1.76 5.67 -9.93
C ILE A 65 -1.27 7.05 -10.36
N GLY A 66 -0.13 7.49 -9.87
CA GLY A 66 0.47 8.76 -10.28
C GLY A 66 0.97 8.69 -11.71
N GLY A 67 1.07 9.86 -12.33
CA GLY A 67 1.45 9.94 -13.75
C GLY A 67 2.94 9.88 -14.01
N SER A 68 3.81 10.15 -13.04
CA SER A 68 5.22 10.38 -13.33
C SER A 68 6.20 9.88 -12.27
N ASN A 69 5.84 9.83 -11.00
CA ASN A 69 6.81 9.52 -9.95
C ASN A 69 6.67 8.09 -9.43
N ALA A 70 7.79 7.37 -9.39
CA ALA A 70 7.88 6.16 -8.60
C ALA A 70 7.94 6.53 -7.12
N PHE A 71 7.55 5.60 -6.24
CA PHE A 71 7.80 5.74 -4.82
C PHE A 71 8.30 4.42 -4.26
N THR A 72 8.99 4.48 -3.12
CA THR A 72 9.45 3.28 -2.44
C THR A 72 8.42 2.86 -1.40
N ALA A 73 7.86 1.67 -1.55
CA ALA A 73 7.00 1.08 -0.54
C ALA A 73 7.83 0.26 0.43
N LYS A 74 7.56 0.42 1.71
CA LYS A 74 8.24 -0.35 2.76
C LYS A 74 7.32 -0.53 3.95
N ASN A 75 7.52 -1.59 4.70
CA ASN A 75 6.65 -1.85 5.83
C ASN A 75 7.13 -1.14 7.10
N LEU A 76 8.44 -1.19 7.36
CA LEU A 76 9.07 -0.49 8.46
C LEU A 76 9.90 0.65 7.89
N SER A 77 10.03 1.73 8.65
CA SER A 77 10.82 2.88 8.20
C SER A 77 12.28 2.53 7.93
N THR A 78 12.79 1.50 8.58
CA THR A 78 14.17 1.03 8.43
C THR A 78 14.36 0.04 7.29
N ASP A 79 13.28 -0.41 6.65
CA ASP A 79 13.37 -1.34 5.52
C ASP A 79 13.97 -0.63 4.30
N SER A 80 14.64 -1.40 3.45
CA SER A 80 15.09 -0.89 2.14
C SER A 80 13.92 -0.60 1.21
N GLY A 81 12.90 -1.45 1.28
CA GLY A 81 11.70 -1.28 0.48
C GLY A 81 11.87 -1.66 -0.97
N THR A 82 10.83 -1.42 -1.74
CA THR A 82 10.77 -1.74 -3.16
C THR A 82 10.17 -0.56 -3.91
N SER A 83 10.79 -0.16 -5.00
CA SER A 83 10.29 0.93 -5.84
C SER A 83 9.11 0.46 -6.67
N ILE A 84 8.03 1.25 -6.66
CA ILE A 84 6.85 1.00 -7.49
C ILE A 84 6.74 2.14 -8.48
N ALA A 85 7.00 1.83 -9.75
CA ALA A 85 6.95 2.83 -10.81
C ALA A 85 5.51 3.28 -11.06
N ALA A 86 5.36 4.46 -11.64
CA ALA A 86 4.06 4.99 -12.01
C ALA A 86 3.32 3.98 -12.91
N GLY A 87 2.06 3.75 -12.59
CA GLY A 87 1.20 2.82 -13.33
C GLY A 87 1.35 1.36 -12.93
N LYS A 88 2.21 1.03 -11.97
CA LYS A 88 2.41 -0.35 -11.53
C LYS A 88 1.61 -0.65 -10.27
N VAL A 89 1.36 -1.95 -10.08
CA VAL A 89 0.64 -2.48 -8.92
C VAL A 89 1.55 -3.47 -8.22
N ALA A 90 1.51 -3.50 -6.91
CA ALA A 90 2.29 -4.44 -6.10
C ALA A 90 1.42 -5.18 -5.10
N LEU A 91 1.78 -6.43 -4.88
CA LEU A 91 1.22 -7.26 -3.83
C LEU A 91 2.20 -7.25 -2.65
N VAL A 92 1.70 -6.95 -1.47
CA VAL A 92 2.53 -6.81 -0.27
C VAL A 92 2.07 -7.80 0.80
N ILE A 93 3.03 -8.50 1.38
CA ILE A 93 2.79 -9.34 2.56
C ILE A 93 3.68 -8.81 3.67
N GLY A 94 3.06 -8.25 4.71
CA GLY A 94 3.77 -7.54 5.76
C GLY A 94 4.58 -8.42 6.69
N SER A 95 5.63 -7.84 7.24
CA SER A 95 6.43 -8.45 8.29
C SER A 95 6.96 -7.36 9.23
N LYS A 96 6.91 -7.63 10.51
CA LYS A 96 7.51 -6.76 11.53
C LYS A 96 9.01 -7.00 11.68
N THR A 97 9.56 -7.99 10.97
CA THR A 97 10.99 -8.22 10.93
C THR A 97 11.61 -7.28 9.89
N ALA A 98 12.73 -6.66 10.22
CA ALA A 98 13.42 -5.74 9.32
C ALA A 98 13.70 -6.43 7.97
N ASN A 99 13.30 -5.79 6.89
CA ASN A 99 13.43 -6.30 5.51
C ASN A 99 12.76 -7.66 5.26
N GLY A 100 11.81 -8.04 6.13
CA GLY A 100 11.09 -9.31 5.99
C GLY A 100 9.84 -9.22 5.12
N THR A 101 9.33 -8.01 4.88
CA THR A 101 8.14 -7.81 4.06
C THR A 101 8.41 -8.20 2.61
N LYS A 102 7.47 -8.91 2.02
CA LYS A 102 7.55 -9.30 0.61
C LYS A 102 6.71 -8.34 -0.23
N ILE A 103 7.32 -7.77 -1.25
CA ILE A 103 6.66 -6.84 -2.17
C ILE A 103 6.91 -7.34 -3.60
N TYR A 104 5.83 -7.73 -4.26
CA TYR A 104 5.89 -8.26 -5.62
C TYR A 104 5.25 -7.24 -6.56
N VAL A 105 6.05 -6.59 -7.39
CA VAL A 105 5.55 -5.62 -8.37
C VAL A 105 5.06 -6.39 -9.60
N LEU A 106 3.81 -6.15 -9.96
CA LEU A 106 3.18 -6.79 -11.09
C LEU A 106 3.41 -5.96 -12.36
N ASN A 107 3.57 -6.65 -13.44
CA ASN A 107 3.75 -5.99 -14.74
C ASN A 107 2.43 -5.74 -15.43
#